data_3f1045af978859bb26ceba6e93f3946b
#
_entry.id   3f1045af978859bb26ceba6e93f3946b
#
_cell.length_a   1.000
_cell.length_b   1.000
_cell.length_c   1.000
_cell.angle_alpha   90.00
_cell.angle_beta   90.00
_cell.angle_gamma   90.00
#
_symmetry.space_group_name_H-M   'P 1'
#
loop_
_entity.id
_entity.type
_entity.pdbx_description
1 polymer ?
#
loop_
_entity_poly.entity_id
_entity_poly.type
_entity_poly.pdbx_seq_one_letter_code
_entity_poly.pdbx_strand_id
1 'polypeptide(L)'
;MYGLMALGFHVTHAVSGTVNFAQGSSMMLGAVLCFTFAQTFGWGMAPAIVLALLCCALYGLLVEILAVRPFASRGSNAWLMSTVALGLVLDNIVMHTFGKEPRSLPSPLAISPIDIGGLGLGVYPLQILIPILGFALAWGLHTVARRTRWGTGLLAVVQNKDAARLMGIPIRRAVAAAFAVSTVFAGIAGILIAPLFNVNSDMGTLFGLKAFAVAILGGITSAWGVMIAGLIFGISEALITVTLGSGYTHILTFAMVIAVLAIKPNGLFGRAEVKKV
;
A
#
# COMPACT_ATOMS: atom_id res chain seq x y z
N MET A 1 3.07 2.60 -7.93
CA MET A 1 3.15 2.54 -6.47
C MET A 1 1.77 2.63 -5.78
N TYR A 2 0.87 3.55 -6.17
CA TYR A 2 -0.49 3.65 -5.57
C TYR A 2 -1.25 2.32 -5.60
N GLY A 3 -1.16 1.58 -6.71
CA GLY A 3 -1.77 0.25 -6.83
C GLY A 3 -1.23 -0.77 -5.83
N LEU A 4 0.09 -0.75 -5.54
CA LEU A 4 0.70 -1.62 -4.53
C LEU A 4 0.19 -1.33 -3.12
N MET A 5 0.12 -0.05 -2.75
CA MET A 5 -0.45 0.34 -1.45
C MET A 5 -1.95 0.01 -1.39
N ALA A 6 -2.68 0.25 -2.48
CA ALA A 6 -4.09 -0.09 -2.61
C ALA A 6 -4.34 -1.61 -2.53
N LEU A 7 -3.41 -2.42 -3.04
CA LEU A 7 -3.45 -3.88 -2.86
C LEU A 7 -3.31 -4.28 -1.39
N GLY A 8 -2.50 -3.55 -0.62
CA GLY A 8 -2.42 -3.72 0.84
C GLY A 8 -3.76 -3.43 1.53
N PHE A 9 -4.44 -2.34 1.16
CA PHE A 9 -5.79 -2.05 1.65
C PHE A 9 -6.80 -3.14 1.27
N HIS A 10 -6.73 -3.65 0.04
CA HIS A 10 -7.57 -4.77 -0.41
C HIS A 10 -7.38 -6.00 0.48
N VAL A 11 -6.14 -6.39 0.76
CA VAL A 11 -5.82 -7.60 1.55
C VAL A 11 -6.38 -7.49 2.97
N THR A 12 -6.17 -6.37 3.65
CA THR A 12 -6.69 -6.17 5.01
C THR A 12 -8.21 -6.14 5.02
N HIS A 13 -8.83 -5.40 4.09
CA HIS A 13 -10.29 -5.31 3.99
C HIS A 13 -10.93 -6.68 3.68
N ALA A 14 -10.40 -7.42 2.73
CA ALA A 14 -10.95 -8.72 2.34
C ALA A 14 -10.97 -9.72 3.50
N VAL A 15 -9.92 -9.80 4.31
CA VAL A 15 -9.78 -10.79 5.38
C VAL A 15 -10.44 -10.34 6.68
N SER A 16 -10.26 -9.08 7.08
CA SER A 16 -10.75 -8.57 8.37
C SER A 16 -12.05 -7.80 8.29
N GLY A 17 -12.40 -7.22 7.14
CA GLY A 17 -13.45 -6.22 7.00
C GLY A 17 -13.03 -4.84 7.49
N THR A 18 -11.75 -4.66 7.86
CA THR A 18 -11.19 -3.40 8.34
C THR A 18 -10.13 -2.88 7.39
N VAL A 19 -9.82 -1.60 7.45
CA VAL A 19 -8.79 -0.95 6.63
C VAL A 19 -7.67 -0.46 7.54
N ASN A 20 -6.42 -0.61 7.09
CA ASN A 20 -5.25 -0.14 7.83
C ASN A 20 -4.91 1.30 7.44
N PHE A 21 -5.35 2.29 8.22
CA PHE A 21 -5.01 3.69 7.96
C PHE A 21 -3.55 4.07 8.29
N ALA A 22 -2.79 3.19 8.97
CA ALA A 22 -1.35 3.32 9.12
C ALA A 22 -0.55 2.86 7.87
N GLN A 23 -1.23 2.62 6.73
CA GLN A 23 -0.62 2.14 5.50
C GLN A 23 0.40 3.12 4.91
N GLY A 24 0.10 4.44 4.98
CA GLY A 24 1.03 5.48 4.58
C GLY A 24 2.30 5.49 5.42
N SER A 25 2.15 5.43 6.74
CA SER A 25 3.28 5.34 7.67
C SER A 25 4.10 4.06 7.46
N SER A 26 3.45 2.95 7.06
CA SER A 26 4.15 1.71 6.69
C SER A 26 5.01 1.88 5.42
N MET A 27 4.53 2.66 4.45
CA MET A 27 5.29 3.01 3.24
C MET A 27 6.54 3.84 3.60
N MET A 28 6.35 4.88 4.39
CA MET A 28 7.45 5.71 4.89
C MET A 28 8.46 4.86 5.67
N LEU A 29 8.00 3.98 6.57
CA LEU A 29 8.86 3.09 7.35
C LEU A 29 9.77 2.24 6.44
N GLY A 30 9.21 1.65 5.37
CA GLY A 30 9.97 0.87 4.40
C GLY A 30 11.08 1.68 3.74
N ALA A 31 10.78 2.90 3.27
CA ALA A 31 11.75 3.80 2.65
C ALA A 31 12.85 4.23 3.63
N VAL A 32 12.46 4.67 4.83
CA VAL A 32 13.38 5.17 5.87
C VAL A 32 14.31 4.08 6.37
N LEU A 33 13.78 2.89 6.68
CA LEU A 33 14.60 1.77 7.14
C LEU A 33 15.53 1.26 6.05
N CYS A 34 15.07 1.17 4.80
CA CYS A 34 15.93 0.80 3.68
C CYS A 34 17.07 1.79 3.51
N PHE A 35 16.78 3.10 3.56
CA PHE A 35 17.83 4.14 3.55
C PHE A 35 18.81 3.97 4.73
N THR A 36 18.30 3.82 5.94
CA THR A 36 19.13 3.71 7.15
C THR A 36 20.05 2.50 7.09
N PHE A 37 19.54 1.33 6.72
CA PHE A 37 20.35 0.12 6.63
C PHE A 37 21.34 0.16 5.46
N ALA A 38 20.94 0.73 4.31
CA ALA A 38 21.81 0.77 3.14
C ALA A 38 22.87 1.88 3.23
N GLN A 39 22.50 3.10 3.65
CA GLN A 39 23.36 4.28 3.59
C GLN A 39 24.01 4.59 4.94
N THR A 40 23.25 4.54 6.04
CA THR A 40 23.78 4.90 7.36
C THR A 40 24.64 3.77 7.94
N PHE A 41 24.17 2.52 7.83
CA PHE A 41 24.93 1.35 8.32
C PHE A 41 25.81 0.71 7.25
N GLY A 42 25.66 1.06 5.98
CA GLY A 42 26.50 0.57 4.89
C GLY A 42 26.35 -0.93 4.57
N TRP A 43 25.21 -1.56 4.92
CA TRP A 43 25.02 -3.01 4.75
C TRP A 43 24.73 -3.45 3.31
N GLY A 44 24.69 -2.50 2.38
CA GLY A 44 24.32 -2.77 1.01
C GLY A 44 22.79 -2.86 0.77
N MET A 45 22.38 -2.72 -0.49
CA MET A 45 20.96 -2.57 -0.82
C MET A 45 20.14 -3.85 -0.57
N ALA A 46 20.66 -5.03 -0.91
CA ALA A 46 19.90 -6.27 -0.82
C ALA A 46 19.53 -6.65 0.64
N PRO A 47 20.47 -6.72 1.60
CA PRO A 47 20.10 -6.98 3.00
C PRO A 47 19.27 -5.85 3.61
N ALA A 48 19.49 -4.59 3.20
CA ALA A 48 18.70 -3.45 3.67
C ALA A 48 17.23 -3.59 3.28
N ILE A 49 16.93 -4.00 2.03
CA ILE A 49 15.54 -4.26 1.58
C ILE A 49 14.91 -5.37 2.42
N VAL A 50 15.58 -6.50 2.59
CA VAL A 50 15.03 -7.65 3.33
C VAL A 50 14.70 -7.25 4.77
N LEU A 51 15.62 -6.59 5.46
CA LEU A 51 15.42 -6.16 6.85
C LEU A 51 14.34 -5.09 6.98
N ALA A 52 14.29 -4.13 6.06
CA ALA A 52 13.23 -3.12 6.05
C ALA A 52 11.84 -3.76 5.88
N LEU A 53 11.71 -4.75 4.98
CA LEU A 53 10.45 -5.46 4.77
C LEU A 53 10.07 -6.35 5.97
N LEU A 54 11.03 -6.97 6.64
CA LEU A 54 10.78 -7.70 7.89
C LEU A 54 10.28 -6.75 8.99
N CYS A 55 10.87 -5.58 9.13
CA CYS A 55 10.40 -4.57 10.07
C CYS A 55 8.99 -4.05 9.70
N CYS A 56 8.70 -3.87 8.41
CA CYS A 56 7.34 -3.55 7.96
C CYS A 56 6.34 -4.65 8.31
N ALA A 57 6.70 -5.93 8.13
CA ALA A 57 5.84 -7.05 8.51
C ALA A 57 5.57 -7.07 10.02
N LEU A 58 6.60 -6.86 10.84
CA LEU A 58 6.47 -6.75 12.30
C LEU A 58 5.58 -5.57 12.70
N TYR A 59 5.75 -4.42 12.04
CA TYR A 59 4.88 -3.27 12.27
C TYR A 59 3.41 -3.59 11.92
N GLY A 60 3.16 -4.30 10.82
CA GLY A 60 1.82 -4.76 10.47
C GLY A 60 1.18 -5.66 11.53
N LEU A 61 1.98 -6.55 12.14
CA LEU A 61 1.53 -7.36 13.27
C LEU A 61 1.22 -6.49 14.50
N LEU A 62 2.04 -5.48 14.78
CA LEU A 62 1.79 -4.52 15.88
C LEU A 62 0.49 -3.74 15.65
N VAL A 63 0.25 -3.26 14.42
CA VAL A 63 -1.01 -2.58 14.06
C VAL A 63 -2.21 -3.49 14.31
N GLU A 64 -2.16 -4.74 13.90
CA GLU A 64 -3.25 -5.69 14.13
C GLU A 64 -3.49 -5.94 15.62
N ILE A 65 -2.43 -6.19 16.38
CA ILE A 65 -2.52 -6.54 17.82
C ILE A 65 -3.00 -5.35 18.66
N LEU A 66 -2.46 -4.16 18.43
CA LEU A 66 -2.69 -2.98 19.27
C LEU A 66 -3.88 -2.13 18.80
N ALA A 67 -4.01 -1.93 17.48
CA ALA A 67 -4.96 -0.97 16.93
C ALA A 67 -6.23 -1.61 16.35
N VAL A 68 -6.21 -2.88 15.95
CA VAL A 68 -7.36 -3.49 15.28
C VAL A 68 -8.04 -4.53 16.17
N ARG A 69 -7.29 -5.48 16.69
CA ARG A 69 -7.82 -6.62 17.45
C ARG A 69 -8.71 -6.21 18.63
N PRO A 70 -8.33 -5.23 19.49
CA PRO A 70 -9.14 -4.87 20.66
C PRO A 70 -10.50 -4.30 20.31
N PHE A 71 -10.58 -3.59 19.17
CA PHE A 71 -11.79 -2.87 18.76
C PHE A 71 -12.68 -3.72 17.83
N ALA A 72 -12.06 -4.37 16.82
CA ALA A 72 -12.78 -5.23 15.89
C ALA A 72 -13.47 -6.41 16.59
N SER A 73 -12.85 -6.97 17.62
CA SER A 73 -13.44 -8.06 18.42
C SER A 73 -14.71 -7.64 19.19
N ARG A 74 -14.88 -6.35 19.45
CA ARG A 74 -16.04 -5.77 20.12
C ARG A 74 -17.08 -5.19 19.15
N GLY A 75 -16.90 -5.38 17.84
CA GLY A 75 -17.78 -4.80 16.82
C GLY A 75 -17.72 -3.26 16.72
N SER A 76 -16.70 -2.65 17.31
CA SER A 76 -16.53 -1.19 17.33
C SER A 76 -15.75 -0.71 16.10
N ASN A 77 -16.18 0.40 15.48
CA ASN A 77 -15.44 1.06 14.40
C ASN A 77 -14.24 1.89 14.91
N ALA A 78 -13.95 1.87 16.21
CA ALA A 78 -12.82 2.60 16.80
C ALA A 78 -11.45 2.15 16.27
N TRP A 79 -11.36 0.96 15.63
CA TRP A 79 -10.15 0.51 14.92
C TRP A 79 -9.68 1.52 13.87
N LEU A 80 -10.60 2.28 13.27
CA LEU A 80 -10.27 3.31 12.28
C LEU A 80 -9.38 4.39 12.92
N MET A 81 -9.86 5.01 14.00
CA MET A 81 -9.10 6.04 14.72
C MET A 81 -7.83 5.49 15.36
N SER A 82 -7.88 4.25 15.86
CA SER A 82 -6.72 3.61 16.48
C SER A 82 -5.59 3.34 15.47
N THR A 83 -5.90 2.93 14.24
CA THR A 83 -4.88 2.74 13.18
C THR A 83 -4.29 4.07 12.72
N VAL A 84 -5.10 5.13 12.61
CA VAL A 84 -4.61 6.50 12.33
C VAL A 84 -3.67 6.96 13.44
N ALA A 85 -4.08 6.83 14.71
CA ALA A 85 -3.26 7.24 15.85
C ALA A 85 -1.92 6.49 15.90
N LEU A 86 -1.92 5.18 15.64
CA LEU A 86 -0.68 4.39 15.61
C LEU A 86 0.22 4.79 14.44
N GLY A 87 -0.35 5.17 13.29
CA GLY A 87 0.40 5.77 12.19
C GLY A 87 1.09 7.07 12.60
N LEU A 88 0.33 7.99 13.20
CA LEU A 88 0.88 9.27 13.70
C LEU A 88 1.98 9.08 14.76
N VAL A 89 1.85 8.10 15.63
CA VAL A 89 2.90 7.74 16.60
C VAL A 89 4.17 7.32 15.86
N LEU A 90 4.06 6.45 14.86
CA LEU A 90 5.21 6.03 14.05
C LEU A 90 5.83 7.22 13.31
N ASP A 91 5.02 8.07 12.67
CA ASP A 91 5.50 9.24 11.93
C ASP A 91 6.31 10.17 12.86
N ASN A 92 5.83 10.38 14.09
CA ASN A 92 6.56 11.16 15.10
C ASN A 92 7.85 10.48 15.56
N ILE A 93 7.87 9.18 15.78
CA ILE A 93 9.09 8.44 16.12
C ILE A 93 10.13 8.62 15.01
N VAL A 94 9.71 8.43 13.75
CA VAL A 94 10.62 8.60 12.60
C VAL A 94 11.09 10.05 12.47
N MET A 95 10.21 11.02 12.70
CA MET A 95 10.59 12.43 12.68
C MET A 95 11.69 12.78 13.69
N HIS A 96 11.64 12.18 14.88
CA HIS A 96 12.67 12.43 15.91
C HIS A 96 13.96 11.62 15.72
N THR A 97 13.89 10.47 15.07
CA THR A 97 15.06 9.58 14.88
C THR A 97 15.77 9.82 13.54
N PHE A 98 15.01 9.94 12.45
CA PHE A 98 15.49 10.15 11.09
C PHE A 98 15.61 11.64 10.73
N GLY A 99 14.74 12.48 11.30
CA GLY A 99 14.63 13.90 11.00
C GLY A 99 13.66 14.22 9.88
N LYS A 100 13.46 15.52 9.63
CA LYS A 100 12.57 16.05 8.57
C LYS A 100 13.29 16.27 7.24
N GLU A 101 14.61 16.29 7.25
CA GLU A 101 15.39 16.60 6.07
C GLU A 101 15.22 15.55 4.98
N PRO A 102 14.84 15.95 3.75
CA PRO A 102 14.73 15.02 2.65
C PRO A 102 16.09 14.41 2.30
N ARG A 103 16.18 13.09 2.23
CA ARG A 103 17.40 12.36 1.89
C ARG A 103 17.17 11.55 0.62
N SER A 104 18.13 11.60 -0.32
CA SER A 104 18.06 10.84 -1.56
C SER A 104 18.62 9.43 -1.38
N LEU A 105 17.87 8.41 -1.78
CA LEU A 105 18.35 7.04 -1.83
C LEU A 105 18.97 6.79 -3.21
N PRO A 106 20.30 6.66 -3.33
CA PRO A 106 20.93 6.41 -4.63
C PRO A 106 20.52 5.03 -5.16
N SER A 107 20.10 4.99 -6.42
CA SER A 107 19.79 3.74 -7.12
C SER A 107 20.33 3.80 -8.56
N PRO A 108 21.05 2.78 -9.02
CA PRO A 108 21.53 2.72 -10.41
C PRO A 108 20.40 2.86 -11.44
N LEU A 109 19.19 2.42 -11.08
CA LEU A 109 18.00 2.46 -11.95
C LEU A 109 17.33 3.84 -12.04
N ALA A 110 17.80 4.82 -11.26
CA ALA A 110 17.26 6.18 -11.22
C ALA A 110 18.29 7.24 -11.64
N ILE A 111 19.48 6.84 -12.11
CA ILE A 111 20.57 7.79 -12.46
C ILE A 111 20.49 8.25 -13.91
N SER A 112 20.25 7.34 -14.84
CA SER A 112 20.24 7.65 -16.27
C SER A 112 18.86 7.42 -16.88
N PRO A 113 18.20 8.47 -17.41
CA PRO A 113 16.97 8.29 -18.16
C PRO A 113 17.25 7.58 -19.49
N ILE A 114 16.39 6.63 -19.86
CA ILE A 114 16.40 6.01 -21.18
C ILE A 114 15.50 6.85 -22.09
N ASP A 115 16.02 7.26 -23.22
CA ASP A 115 15.22 7.95 -24.23
C ASP A 115 14.38 6.91 -25.01
N ILE A 116 13.06 7.00 -24.89
CA ILE A 116 12.14 6.09 -25.57
C ILE A 116 11.86 6.61 -26.98
N GLY A 117 12.50 5.98 -27.98
CA GLY A 117 12.19 6.17 -29.39
C GLY A 117 12.63 7.51 -29.99
N GLY A 118 13.63 8.19 -29.44
CA GLY A 118 14.14 9.45 -30.00
C GLY A 118 13.18 10.63 -29.85
N LEU A 119 12.16 10.51 -29.00
CA LEU A 119 11.15 11.56 -28.73
C LEU A 119 11.58 12.56 -27.66
N GLY A 120 12.82 12.42 -27.12
CA GLY A 120 13.31 13.28 -26.03
C GLY A 120 12.61 13.02 -24.68
N LEU A 121 11.85 11.92 -24.56
CA LEU A 121 11.17 11.53 -23.34
C LEU A 121 12.11 10.66 -22.50
N GLY A 122 12.80 11.30 -21.57
CA GLY A 122 13.67 10.61 -20.61
C GLY A 122 12.85 9.88 -19.53
N VAL A 123 12.74 8.56 -19.61
CA VAL A 123 12.07 7.73 -18.60
C VAL A 123 13.11 6.96 -17.81
N TYR A 124 13.06 7.04 -16.49
CA TYR A 124 13.95 6.23 -15.65
C TYR A 124 13.54 4.75 -15.67
N PRO A 125 14.50 3.81 -15.78
CA PRO A 125 14.22 2.35 -15.73
C PRO A 125 13.35 1.94 -14.56
N LEU A 126 13.53 2.59 -13.41
CA LEU A 126 12.75 2.34 -12.20
C LEU A 126 11.25 2.66 -12.37
N GLN A 127 10.91 3.68 -13.17
CA GLN A 127 9.51 4.03 -13.44
C GLN A 127 8.77 2.95 -14.22
N ILE A 128 9.47 2.21 -15.08
CA ILE A 128 8.93 1.07 -15.82
C ILE A 128 8.87 -0.17 -14.92
N LEU A 129 9.87 -0.34 -14.06
CA LEU A 129 9.95 -1.49 -13.15
C LEU A 129 8.83 -1.49 -12.11
N ILE A 130 8.44 -0.32 -11.59
CA ILE A 130 7.41 -0.19 -10.55
C ILE A 130 6.07 -0.84 -10.95
N PRO A 131 5.44 -0.51 -12.10
CA PRO A 131 4.19 -1.15 -12.51
C PRO A 131 4.36 -2.64 -12.79
N ILE A 132 5.47 -3.06 -13.41
CA ILE A 132 5.75 -4.49 -13.68
C ILE A 132 5.81 -5.28 -12.35
N LEU A 133 6.57 -4.79 -11.38
CA LEU A 133 6.65 -5.38 -10.04
C LEU A 133 5.28 -5.37 -9.34
N GLY A 134 4.52 -4.28 -9.47
CA GLY A 134 3.19 -4.18 -8.90
C GLY A 134 2.25 -5.27 -9.41
N PHE A 135 2.19 -5.45 -10.73
CA PHE A 135 1.38 -6.53 -11.33
C PHE A 135 1.92 -7.92 -11.01
N ALA A 136 3.24 -8.12 -10.98
CA ALA A 136 3.85 -9.38 -10.59
C ALA A 136 3.50 -9.76 -9.14
N LEU A 137 3.52 -8.79 -8.21
CA LEU A 137 3.11 -9.01 -6.82
C LEU A 137 1.61 -9.29 -6.68
N ALA A 138 0.75 -8.60 -7.43
CA ALA A 138 -0.69 -8.88 -7.46
C ALA A 138 -0.98 -10.29 -8.01
N TRP A 139 -0.27 -10.69 -9.06
CA TRP A 139 -0.37 -12.04 -9.62
C TRP A 139 0.18 -13.10 -8.67
N GLY A 140 1.31 -12.80 -8.01
CA GLY A 140 1.90 -13.64 -6.97
C GLY A 140 0.93 -13.85 -5.81
N LEU A 141 0.33 -12.76 -5.29
CA LEU A 141 -0.70 -12.83 -4.25
C LEU A 141 -1.88 -13.71 -4.67
N HIS A 142 -2.39 -13.51 -5.89
CA HIS A 142 -3.49 -14.31 -6.43
C HIS A 142 -3.13 -15.80 -6.53
N THR A 143 -1.91 -16.10 -6.98
CA THR A 143 -1.41 -17.47 -7.13
C THR A 143 -1.22 -18.14 -5.76
N VAL A 144 -0.58 -17.44 -4.81
CA VAL A 144 -0.41 -17.93 -3.43
C VAL A 144 -1.76 -18.16 -2.76
N ALA A 145 -2.70 -17.23 -2.93
CA ALA A 145 -4.05 -17.35 -2.35
C ALA A 145 -4.80 -18.59 -2.86
N ARG A 146 -4.62 -18.96 -4.14
CA ARG A 146 -5.35 -20.09 -4.74
C ARG A 146 -4.63 -21.43 -4.70
N ARG A 147 -3.28 -21.43 -4.70
CA ARG A 147 -2.49 -22.65 -4.85
C ARG A 147 -1.87 -23.17 -3.56
N THR A 148 -1.89 -22.39 -2.48
CA THR A 148 -1.30 -22.80 -1.19
C THR A 148 -2.39 -23.13 -0.18
N ARG A 149 -2.09 -24.06 0.74
CA ARG A 149 -2.99 -24.39 1.86
C ARG A 149 -3.30 -23.19 2.76
N TRP A 150 -2.31 -22.31 2.94
CA TRP A 150 -2.47 -21.06 3.68
C TRP A 150 -3.40 -20.09 2.95
N GLY A 151 -3.19 -19.92 1.65
CA GLY A 151 -4.00 -19.04 0.82
C GLY A 151 -5.45 -19.50 0.71
N THR A 152 -5.68 -20.81 0.52
CA THR A 152 -7.05 -21.36 0.50
C THR A 152 -7.75 -21.19 1.86
N GLY A 153 -7.00 -21.31 2.96
CA GLY A 153 -7.51 -20.98 4.29
C GLY A 153 -7.90 -19.50 4.44
N LEU A 154 -7.08 -18.58 3.92
CA LEU A 154 -7.43 -17.15 3.89
C LEU A 154 -8.67 -16.88 3.04
N LEU A 155 -8.79 -17.51 1.87
CA LEU A 155 -9.98 -17.38 1.01
C LEU A 155 -11.25 -17.92 1.70
N ALA A 156 -11.16 -18.98 2.48
CA ALA A 156 -12.27 -19.49 3.28
C ALA A 156 -12.72 -18.47 4.34
N VAL A 157 -11.78 -17.79 5.02
CA VAL A 157 -12.07 -16.70 5.96
C VAL A 157 -12.75 -15.52 5.26
N VAL A 158 -12.31 -15.18 4.04
CA VAL A 158 -12.91 -14.11 3.22
C VAL A 158 -14.35 -14.45 2.83
N GLN A 159 -14.65 -15.71 2.52
CA GLN A 159 -15.98 -16.14 2.10
C GLN A 159 -16.96 -16.21 3.27
N ASN A 160 -16.57 -16.85 4.37
CA ASN A 160 -17.40 -16.97 5.56
C ASN A 160 -16.53 -17.24 6.81
N LYS A 161 -16.40 -16.22 7.68
CA LYS A 161 -15.59 -16.29 8.90
C LYS A 161 -16.09 -17.38 9.86
N ASP A 162 -17.41 -17.53 10.01
CA ASP A 162 -17.99 -18.47 10.97
C ASP A 162 -17.80 -19.92 10.49
N ALA A 163 -18.04 -20.19 9.22
CA ALA A 163 -17.78 -21.49 8.62
C ALA A 163 -16.28 -21.85 8.69
N ALA A 164 -15.40 -20.91 8.39
CA ALA A 164 -13.94 -21.12 8.50
C ALA A 164 -13.52 -21.45 9.92
N ARG A 165 -14.14 -20.80 10.92
CA ARG A 165 -13.90 -21.08 12.35
C ARG A 165 -14.32 -22.48 12.74
N LEU A 166 -15.48 -22.95 12.25
CA LEU A 166 -15.96 -24.32 12.50
C LEU A 166 -15.05 -25.38 11.88
N MET A 167 -14.39 -25.05 10.76
CA MET A 167 -13.39 -25.90 10.11
C MET A 167 -12.00 -25.84 10.78
N GLY A 168 -11.87 -25.16 11.93
CA GLY A 168 -10.62 -25.08 12.68
C GLY A 168 -9.59 -24.07 12.15
N ILE A 169 -9.98 -23.18 11.21
CA ILE A 169 -9.07 -22.18 10.67
C ILE A 169 -8.88 -21.06 11.71
N PRO A 170 -7.64 -20.74 12.13
CA PRO A 170 -7.38 -19.74 13.15
C PRO A 170 -7.52 -18.32 12.57
N ILE A 171 -8.72 -17.73 12.64
CA ILE A 171 -9.05 -16.42 12.06
C ILE A 171 -8.06 -15.34 12.51
N ARG A 172 -7.66 -15.35 13.80
CA ARG A 172 -6.70 -14.36 14.33
C ARG A 172 -5.37 -14.38 13.59
N ARG A 173 -4.85 -15.57 13.27
CA ARG A 173 -3.59 -15.69 12.49
C ARG A 173 -3.78 -15.25 11.04
N ALA A 174 -4.95 -15.52 10.46
CA ALA A 174 -5.31 -15.08 9.12
C ALA A 174 -5.34 -13.54 9.01
N VAL A 175 -5.96 -12.86 9.98
CA VAL A 175 -6.02 -11.39 10.04
C VAL A 175 -4.62 -10.81 10.28
N ALA A 176 -3.86 -11.34 11.23
CA ALA A 176 -2.49 -10.89 11.50
C ALA A 176 -1.58 -11.01 10.26
N ALA A 177 -1.67 -12.15 9.55
CA ALA A 177 -0.93 -12.34 8.30
C ALA A 177 -1.36 -11.34 7.21
N ALA A 178 -2.65 -11.03 7.09
CA ALA A 178 -3.15 -10.04 6.14
C ALA A 178 -2.58 -8.64 6.42
N PHE A 179 -2.49 -8.23 7.69
CA PHE A 179 -1.87 -6.97 8.08
C PHE A 179 -0.35 -6.95 7.81
N ALA A 180 0.36 -8.04 8.12
CA ALA A 180 1.78 -8.15 7.81
C ALA A 180 2.05 -8.06 6.30
N VAL A 181 1.29 -8.77 5.47
CA VAL A 181 1.41 -8.70 4.00
C VAL A 181 1.08 -7.31 3.48
N SER A 182 0.04 -6.68 4.01
CA SER A 182 -0.37 -5.32 3.65
C SER A 182 0.74 -4.31 3.87
N THR A 183 1.37 -4.31 5.05
CA THR A 183 2.45 -3.39 5.38
C THR A 183 3.74 -3.69 4.61
N VAL A 184 3.99 -4.95 4.25
CA VAL A 184 5.08 -5.33 3.33
C VAL A 184 4.84 -4.72 1.94
N PHE A 185 3.63 -4.78 1.39
CA PHE A 185 3.33 -4.12 0.10
C PHE A 185 3.52 -2.61 0.17
N ALA A 186 3.12 -1.98 1.27
CA ALA A 186 3.39 -0.56 1.49
C ALA A 186 4.91 -0.28 1.59
N GLY A 187 5.64 -1.10 2.33
CA GLY A 187 7.11 -1.00 2.44
C GLY A 187 7.81 -1.14 1.08
N ILE A 188 7.40 -2.11 0.25
CA ILE A 188 7.91 -2.26 -1.11
C ILE A 188 7.62 -0.99 -1.94
N ALA A 189 6.41 -0.45 -1.87
CA ALA A 189 6.06 0.79 -2.57
C ALA A 189 6.96 1.95 -2.12
N GLY A 190 7.23 2.07 -0.81
CA GLY A 190 8.13 3.08 -0.25
C GLY A 190 9.57 2.93 -0.72
N ILE A 191 10.11 1.73 -0.71
CA ILE A 191 11.47 1.44 -1.19
C ILE A 191 11.61 1.76 -2.69
N LEU A 192 10.61 1.41 -3.50
CA LEU A 192 10.63 1.64 -4.94
C LEU A 192 10.51 3.12 -5.31
N ILE A 193 9.79 3.91 -4.53
CA ILE A 193 9.61 5.34 -4.81
C ILE A 193 10.75 6.20 -4.25
N ALA A 194 11.45 5.72 -3.22
CA ALA A 194 12.51 6.45 -2.51
C ALA A 194 13.61 7.03 -3.41
N PRO A 195 14.08 6.35 -4.48
CA PRO A 195 15.07 6.93 -5.39
C PRO A 195 14.53 8.00 -6.33
N LEU A 196 13.22 8.06 -6.55
CA LEU A 196 12.56 9.04 -7.43
C LEU A 196 12.06 10.25 -6.65
N PHE A 197 11.68 10.03 -5.39
CA PHE A 197 11.23 11.06 -4.47
C PHE A 197 12.08 10.96 -3.21
N ASN A 198 12.51 12.07 -2.67
CA ASN A 198 13.33 12.08 -1.45
C ASN A 198 12.60 11.40 -0.28
N VAL A 199 13.37 10.66 0.52
CA VAL A 199 12.88 10.00 1.74
C VAL A 199 12.80 11.03 2.86
N ASN A 200 11.63 11.20 3.43
CA ASN A 200 11.39 12.06 4.59
C ASN A 200 10.29 11.49 5.50
N SER A 201 10.16 12.03 6.71
CA SER A 201 9.20 11.55 7.71
C SER A 201 7.74 11.84 7.37
N ASP A 202 7.45 12.76 6.45
CA ASP A 202 6.07 13.18 6.13
C ASP A 202 5.56 12.54 4.84
N MET A 203 6.42 11.79 4.10
CA MET A 203 6.06 11.23 2.79
C MET A 203 4.86 10.27 2.84
N GLY A 204 4.66 9.58 3.97
CA GLY A 204 3.64 8.55 4.11
C GLY A 204 2.21 9.06 4.02
N THR A 205 1.92 10.21 4.60
CA THR A 205 0.55 10.72 4.78
C THR A 205 -0.17 10.97 3.45
N LEU A 206 0.43 11.76 2.55
CA LEU A 206 -0.18 12.08 1.25
C LEU A 206 -0.29 10.85 0.35
N PHE A 207 0.75 10.02 0.29
CA PHE A 207 0.73 8.79 -0.49
C PHE A 207 -0.30 7.79 0.05
N GLY A 208 -0.45 7.70 1.37
CA GLY A 208 -1.46 6.87 2.03
C GLY A 208 -2.89 7.27 1.67
N LEU A 209 -3.21 8.57 1.73
CA LEU A 209 -4.52 9.10 1.34
C LEU A 209 -4.83 8.85 -0.14
N LYS A 210 -3.88 9.10 -1.05
CA LYS A 210 -4.05 8.84 -2.48
C LYS A 210 -4.23 7.34 -2.76
N ALA A 211 -3.46 6.48 -2.09
CA ALA A 211 -3.59 5.03 -2.24
C ALA A 211 -4.94 4.51 -1.72
N PHE A 212 -5.46 5.09 -0.64
CA PHE A 212 -6.81 4.79 -0.16
C PHE A 212 -7.87 5.22 -1.18
N ALA A 213 -7.75 6.43 -1.74
CA ALA A 213 -8.62 6.89 -2.82
C ALA A 213 -8.59 5.94 -4.03
N VAL A 214 -7.41 5.46 -4.41
CA VAL A 214 -7.22 4.45 -5.47
C VAL A 214 -7.87 3.11 -5.11
N ALA A 215 -7.76 2.68 -3.85
CA ALA A 215 -8.38 1.44 -3.40
C ALA A 215 -9.91 1.49 -3.53
N ILE A 216 -10.52 2.62 -3.19
CA ILE A 216 -11.96 2.83 -3.34
C ILE A 216 -12.32 2.97 -4.82
N LEU A 217 -11.55 3.76 -5.59
CA LEU A 217 -11.75 3.95 -7.02
C LEU A 217 -11.73 2.61 -7.78
N GLY A 218 -10.80 1.73 -7.45
CA GLY A 218 -10.66 0.40 -8.05
C GLY A 218 -11.74 -0.59 -7.61
N GLY A 219 -12.41 -0.30 -6.50
CA GLY A 219 -13.26 -1.25 -5.78
C GLY A 219 -12.41 -2.11 -4.86
N ILE A 220 -12.40 -1.78 -3.56
CA ILE A 220 -11.54 -2.39 -2.54
C ILE A 220 -11.66 -3.93 -2.44
N THR A 221 -12.74 -4.50 -2.98
CA THR A 221 -13.00 -5.95 -3.01
C THR A 221 -12.27 -6.68 -4.14
N SER A 222 -11.67 -5.96 -5.11
CA SER A 222 -11.03 -6.55 -6.30
C SER A 222 -9.54 -6.23 -6.36
N ALA A 223 -8.67 -7.24 -6.19
CA ALA A 223 -7.21 -7.06 -6.29
C ALA A 223 -6.77 -6.49 -7.65
N TRP A 224 -7.33 -7.01 -8.74
CA TRP A 224 -7.05 -6.50 -10.09
C TRP A 224 -7.62 -5.11 -10.32
N GLY A 225 -8.82 -4.85 -9.75
CA GLY A 225 -9.46 -3.54 -9.83
C GLY A 225 -8.61 -2.44 -9.21
N VAL A 226 -8.05 -2.67 -8.02
CA VAL A 226 -7.20 -1.67 -7.35
C VAL A 226 -5.87 -1.44 -8.08
N MET A 227 -5.31 -2.48 -8.74
CA MET A 227 -4.09 -2.34 -9.54
C MET A 227 -4.32 -1.51 -10.79
N ILE A 228 -5.39 -1.79 -11.54
CA ILE A 228 -5.77 -1.03 -12.74
C ILE A 228 -6.11 0.42 -12.37
N ALA A 229 -6.88 0.62 -11.30
CA ALA A 229 -7.19 1.95 -10.80
C ALA A 229 -5.93 2.73 -10.39
N GLY A 230 -4.94 2.05 -9.82
CA GLY A 230 -3.64 2.64 -9.51
C GLY A 230 -2.87 3.12 -10.73
N LEU A 231 -2.96 2.40 -11.85
CA LEU A 231 -2.40 2.85 -13.13
C LEU A 231 -3.16 4.06 -13.69
N ILE A 232 -4.49 3.97 -13.76
CA ILE A 232 -5.34 5.06 -14.25
C ILE A 232 -5.09 6.33 -13.44
N PHE A 233 -5.08 6.22 -12.11
CA PHE A 233 -4.83 7.34 -11.22
C PHE A 233 -3.44 7.94 -11.43
N GLY A 234 -2.38 7.11 -11.53
CA GLY A 234 -1.01 7.57 -11.74
C GLY A 234 -0.82 8.26 -13.11
N ILE A 235 -1.42 7.72 -14.18
CA ILE A 235 -1.40 8.35 -15.49
C ILE A 235 -2.16 9.69 -15.47
N SER A 236 -3.34 9.73 -14.84
CA SER A 236 -4.12 10.97 -14.71
C SER A 236 -3.35 12.03 -13.92
N GLU A 237 -2.67 11.63 -12.83
CA GLU A 237 -1.84 12.54 -12.03
C GLU A 237 -0.68 13.10 -12.85
N ALA A 238 -0.01 12.27 -13.64
CA ALA A 238 1.09 12.70 -14.52
C ALA A 238 0.59 13.67 -15.59
N LEU A 239 -0.54 13.36 -16.24
CA LEU A 239 -1.14 14.23 -17.27
C LEU A 239 -1.54 15.58 -16.68
N ILE A 240 -2.20 15.62 -15.52
CA ILE A 240 -2.59 16.85 -14.84
C ILE A 240 -1.34 17.68 -14.50
N THR A 241 -0.30 17.05 -13.98
CA THR A 241 0.94 17.73 -13.60
C THR A 241 1.62 18.40 -14.81
N VAL A 242 1.65 17.71 -15.96
CA VAL A 242 2.28 18.23 -17.19
C VAL A 242 1.44 19.33 -17.85
N THR A 243 0.10 19.20 -17.86
CA THR A 243 -0.78 20.12 -18.58
C THR A 243 -1.18 21.35 -17.76
N LEU A 244 -1.47 21.18 -16.48
CA LEU A 244 -2.04 22.20 -15.60
C LEU A 244 -1.09 22.67 -14.49
N GLY A 245 0.04 21.95 -14.33
CA GLY A 245 1.06 22.25 -13.32
C GLY A 245 0.84 21.52 -12.00
N SER A 246 1.92 21.44 -11.22
CA SER A 246 1.96 20.67 -9.95
C SER A 246 1.02 21.23 -8.88
N GLY A 247 0.71 22.51 -8.89
CA GLY A 247 -0.18 23.16 -7.90
C GLY A 247 -1.63 22.63 -7.94
N TYR A 248 -2.11 22.23 -9.12
CA TYR A 248 -3.49 21.73 -9.28
C TYR A 248 -3.61 20.21 -9.16
N THR A 249 -2.49 19.49 -9.15
CA THR A 249 -2.46 18.03 -9.21
C THR A 249 -3.27 17.39 -8.09
N HIS A 250 -3.12 17.83 -6.85
CA HIS A 250 -3.84 17.24 -5.72
C HIS A 250 -5.35 17.50 -5.79
N ILE A 251 -5.74 18.72 -6.10
CA ILE A 251 -7.17 19.11 -6.18
C ILE A 251 -7.87 18.32 -7.28
N LEU A 252 -7.28 18.26 -8.46
CA LEU A 252 -7.90 17.61 -9.62
C LEU A 252 -7.91 16.09 -9.51
N THR A 253 -6.86 15.47 -8.94
CA THR A 253 -6.86 14.01 -8.72
C THR A 253 -7.91 13.59 -7.71
N PHE A 254 -8.10 14.32 -6.61
CA PHE A 254 -9.17 14.01 -5.65
C PHE A 254 -10.55 14.34 -6.21
N ALA A 255 -10.70 15.42 -6.97
CA ALA A 255 -11.95 15.74 -7.66
C ALA A 255 -12.36 14.63 -8.65
N MET A 256 -11.40 14.08 -9.41
CA MET A 256 -11.62 12.94 -10.28
C MET A 256 -12.11 11.71 -9.52
N VAL A 257 -11.52 11.40 -8.36
CA VAL A 257 -11.96 10.28 -7.52
C VAL A 257 -13.39 10.49 -7.06
N ILE A 258 -13.72 11.69 -6.56
CA ILE A 258 -15.08 12.03 -6.13
C ILE A 258 -16.08 11.90 -7.28
N ALA A 259 -15.74 12.42 -8.47
CA ALA A 259 -16.60 12.33 -9.65
C ALA A 259 -16.88 10.87 -10.05
N VAL A 260 -15.85 10.02 -10.07
CA VAL A 260 -16.02 8.59 -10.38
C VAL A 260 -16.88 7.89 -9.33
N LEU A 261 -16.68 8.17 -8.05
CA LEU A 261 -17.46 7.56 -6.97
C LEU A 261 -18.91 8.05 -6.94
N ALA A 262 -19.18 9.29 -7.37
CA ALA A 262 -20.55 9.80 -7.53
C ALA A 262 -21.33 9.01 -8.62
N ILE A 263 -20.63 8.55 -9.67
CA ILE A 263 -21.24 7.76 -10.77
C ILE A 263 -21.25 6.27 -10.41
N LYS A 264 -20.16 5.76 -9.81
CA LYS A 264 -20.00 4.35 -9.44
C LYS A 264 -19.56 4.23 -7.96
N PRO A 265 -20.50 4.22 -7.01
CA PRO A 265 -20.18 4.22 -5.57
C PRO A 265 -19.40 2.98 -5.11
N ASN A 266 -19.50 1.86 -5.83
CA ASN A 266 -18.73 0.64 -5.53
C ASN A 266 -17.33 0.61 -6.18
N GLY A 267 -16.90 1.70 -6.81
CA GLY A 267 -15.68 1.76 -7.61
C GLY A 267 -15.84 1.18 -9.01
N LEU A 268 -14.79 1.32 -9.83
CA LEU A 268 -14.81 0.93 -11.24
C LEU A 268 -15.03 -0.58 -11.44
N PHE A 269 -14.44 -1.41 -10.58
CA PHE A 269 -14.42 -2.88 -10.65
C PHE A 269 -14.99 -3.55 -9.39
N GLY A 270 -15.59 -2.78 -8.48
CA GLY A 270 -16.22 -3.29 -7.27
C GLY A 270 -17.49 -4.11 -7.60
N ARG A 271 -17.68 -5.20 -6.86
CA ARG A 271 -18.94 -5.97 -6.93
C ARG A 271 -19.95 -5.36 -5.96
N ALA A 272 -21.18 -5.19 -6.39
CA ALA A 272 -22.26 -4.83 -5.49
C ALA A 272 -22.41 -5.94 -4.42
N GLU A 273 -22.42 -5.56 -3.14
CA GLU A 273 -22.78 -6.49 -2.08
C GLU A 273 -24.25 -6.91 -2.27
N VAL A 274 -24.45 -8.15 -2.65
CA VAL A 274 -25.79 -8.76 -2.61
C VAL A 274 -26.11 -9.03 -1.15
N LYS A 275 -26.90 -8.15 -0.52
CA LYS A 275 -27.49 -8.44 0.79
C LYS A 275 -28.33 -9.70 0.61
N LYS A 276 -27.84 -10.84 1.09
CA LYS A 276 -28.70 -12.01 1.30
C LYS A 276 -29.67 -11.65 2.41
N VAL A 277 -30.94 -11.51 2.05
CA VAL A 277 -32.08 -11.39 2.94
C VAL A 277 -32.22 -12.68 3.71
#